data_2f15bddad06562f449159feb39845948
#
_entry.id   2f15bddad06562f449159feb39845948
#
_cell.length_a   1.000
_cell.length_b   1.000
_cell.length_c   1.000
_cell.angle_alpha   90.00
_cell.angle_beta   90.00
_cell.angle_gamma   90.00
#
_symmetry.space_group_name_H-M   'P 1'
#
loop_
_entity.id
_entity.type
_entity.pdbx_description
1 polymer ?
#
loop_
_entity_poly.entity_id
_entity_poly.type
_entity_poly.pdbx_seq_one_letter_code
_entity_poly.pdbx_strand_id
1 'polypeptide(L)'
;MKKNLVSRSIARSLKELGFRDEVASWTKEKFIGTGIPENSNTKWHAALGYISMPTVDEAIDWLRRKYNVVIYEYMEPFVDPRIDNPNRILYKYSVKWCNLRDGWNGRVYIGESNLLSNVYTVKRQAIAIAIKWIKKNKK
;
A
#
# COMPACT_ATOMS: atom_id res chain seq x y z
N MET A 1 1.80 9.55 -15.83
CA MET A 1 1.41 9.10 -14.48
C MET A 1 2.55 8.29 -13.89
N LYS A 2 2.91 8.55 -12.65
CA LYS A 2 3.95 7.77 -11.97
C LYS A 2 3.44 6.36 -11.66
N LYS A 3 4.16 5.35 -12.11
CA LYS A 3 3.77 3.94 -11.96
C LYS A 3 3.77 3.45 -10.51
N ASN A 4 4.52 4.12 -9.63
CA ASN A 4 4.70 3.70 -8.25
C ASN A 4 3.71 4.33 -7.26
N LEU A 5 2.72 5.07 -7.72
CA LEU A 5 1.69 5.63 -6.85
C LEU A 5 0.63 4.57 -6.50
N VAL A 6 -0.01 4.75 -5.34
CA VAL A 6 -1.21 3.97 -5.01
C VAL A 6 -2.34 4.35 -5.96
N SER A 7 -3.40 3.52 -6.03
CA SER A 7 -4.60 3.88 -6.78
C SER A 7 -5.41 4.94 -6.03
N ARG A 8 -6.33 5.62 -6.72
CA ARG A 8 -7.24 6.58 -6.07
C ARG A 8 -8.09 5.90 -5.00
N SER A 9 -8.53 4.68 -5.25
CA SER A 9 -9.31 3.90 -4.29
C SER A 9 -8.52 3.67 -3.00
N ILE A 10 -7.25 3.27 -3.13
CA ILE A 10 -6.35 3.09 -1.98
C ILE A 10 -6.11 4.43 -1.28
N ALA A 11 -5.88 5.51 -2.03
CA ALA A 11 -5.65 6.83 -1.46
C ALA A 11 -6.84 7.30 -0.59
N ARG A 12 -8.06 7.08 -1.06
CA ARG A 12 -9.28 7.39 -0.29
C ARG A 12 -9.35 6.57 1.00
N SER A 13 -9.06 5.29 0.90
CA SER A 13 -9.07 4.41 2.06
C SER A 13 -8.00 4.81 3.09
N LEU A 14 -6.82 5.19 2.64
CA LEU A 14 -5.77 5.69 3.53
C LEU A 14 -6.20 6.98 4.24
N LYS A 15 -6.85 7.90 3.53
CA LYS A 15 -7.41 9.11 4.12
C LYS A 15 -8.41 8.77 5.23
N GLU A 16 -9.31 7.83 4.98
CA GLU A 16 -10.29 7.36 5.97
C GLU A 16 -9.62 6.77 7.21
N LEU A 17 -8.47 6.11 7.03
CA LEU A 17 -7.70 5.55 8.13
C LEU A 17 -6.84 6.57 8.88
N GLY A 18 -6.81 7.81 8.41
CA GLY A 18 -6.08 8.88 9.08
C GLY A 18 -4.70 9.18 8.51
N PHE A 19 -4.43 8.82 7.27
CA PHE A 19 -3.16 9.13 6.62
C PHE A 19 -2.94 10.64 6.55
N ARG A 20 -1.84 11.13 7.16
CA ARG A 20 -1.52 12.56 7.27
C ARG A 20 -0.06 12.87 6.93
N ASP A 21 0.68 11.89 6.41
CA ASP A 21 2.08 12.11 6.02
C ASP A 21 2.18 13.09 4.84
N GLU A 22 3.29 13.81 4.78
CA GLU A 22 3.58 14.66 3.65
C GLU A 22 4.04 13.82 2.47
N VAL A 23 3.38 13.99 1.34
CA VAL A 23 3.70 13.26 0.10
C VAL A 23 3.70 14.22 -1.08
N ALA A 24 4.46 13.86 -2.12
CA ALA A 24 4.66 14.71 -3.28
C ALA A 24 3.45 14.76 -4.23
N SER A 25 2.58 13.75 -4.19
CA SER A 25 1.47 13.63 -5.14
C SER A 25 0.12 13.71 -4.46
N TRP A 26 -0.86 14.19 -5.20
CA TRP A 26 -2.24 14.31 -4.75
C TRP A 26 -3.18 14.01 -5.90
N THR A 27 -4.43 13.71 -5.58
CA THR A 27 -5.49 13.57 -6.58
C THR A 27 -6.66 14.47 -6.22
N LYS A 28 -7.28 15.03 -7.24
CA LYS A 28 -8.54 15.76 -7.14
C LYS A 28 -9.39 15.34 -8.33
N GLU A 29 -10.49 14.63 -8.08
CA GLU A 29 -11.31 14.03 -9.13
C GLU A 29 -10.46 13.16 -10.06
N LYS A 30 -10.36 13.54 -11.34
CA LYS A 30 -9.61 12.81 -12.36
C LYS A 30 -8.13 13.19 -12.43
N PHE A 31 -7.74 14.27 -11.76
CA PHE A 31 -6.41 14.84 -11.89
C PHE A 31 -5.47 14.29 -10.83
N ILE A 32 -4.22 14.10 -11.22
CA ILE A 32 -3.12 13.74 -10.33
C ILE A 32 -2.07 14.83 -10.48
N GLY A 33 -1.70 15.45 -9.38
CA GLY A 33 -0.67 16.47 -9.36
C GLY A 33 0.53 16.01 -8.54
N THR A 34 1.67 16.63 -8.80
CA THR A 34 2.92 16.39 -8.07
C THR A 34 3.58 17.74 -7.80
N GLY A 35 4.14 17.88 -6.63
CA GLY A 35 4.82 19.10 -6.24
C GLY A 35 5.66 18.91 -5.00
N ILE A 36 5.81 19.98 -4.20
CA ILE A 36 6.51 19.93 -2.92
C ILE A 36 5.72 19.02 -1.98
N PRO A 37 6.39 18.09 -1.24
CA PRO A 37 5.69 17.21 -0.32
C PRO A 37 4.85 17.99 0.69
N GLU A 38 3.58 17.62 0.82
CA GLU A 38 2.63 18.25 1.73
C GLU A 38 1.55 17.25 2.14
N ASN A 39 0.85 17.57 3.22
CA ASN A 39 -0.30 16.78 3.67
C ASN A 39 -1.57 17.29 3.01
N SER A 40 -1.97 16.66 1.89
CA SER A 40 -3.19 17.02 1.16
C SER A 40 -4.46 16.47 1.82
N ASN A 41 -4.34 15.71 2.91
CA ASN A 41 -5.46 15.19 3.69
C ASN A 41 -5.81 16.10 4.88
N THR A 42 -5.23 17.31 4.98
CA THR A 42 -5.63 18.28 5.99
C THR A 42 -7.09 18.69 5.78
N LYS A 43 -7.71 19.18 6.86
CA LYS A 43 -9.10 19.66 6.80
C LYS A 43 -9.31 20.69 5.69
N TRP A 44 -8.34 21.58 5.50
CA TRP A 44 -8.39 22.62 4.46
C TRP A 44 -8.38 22.01 3.05
N HIS A 45 -7.41 21.15 2.74
CA HIS A 45 -7.30 20.51 1.44
C HIS A 45 -8.47 19.54 1.17
N ALA A 46 -8.91 18.83 2.21
CA ALA A 46 -10.04 17.92 2.09
C ALA A 46 -11.33 18.65 1.71
N ALA A 47 -11.54 19.87 2.24
CA ALA A 47 -12.70 20.69 1.90
C ALA A 47 -12.70 21.09 0.42
N LEU A 48 -11.51 21.17 -0.20
CA LEU A 48 -11.35 21.46 -1.62
C LEU A 48 -11.34 20.21 -2.52
N GLY A 49 -11.48 19.02 -1.91
CA GLY A 49 -11.53 17.76 -2.65
C GLY A 49 -10.18 17.12 -2.94
N TYR A 50 -9.09 17.62 -2.34
CA TYR A 50 -7.77 17.01 -2.49
C TYR A 50 -7.59 15.79 -1.60
N ILE A 51 -6.87 14.80 -2.11
CA ILE A 51 -6.53 13.58 -1.37
C ILE A 51 -5.05 13.29 -1.61
N SER A 52 -4.30 13.05 -0.54
CA SER A 52 -2.90 12.64 -0.64
C SER A 52 -2.78 11.32 -1.38
N MET A 53 -1.82 11.24 -2.30
CA MET A 53 -1.61 10.06 -3.13
C MET A 53 -0.16 9.60 -2.96
N PRO A 54 0.11 8.81 -1.90
CA PRO A 54 1.48 8.34 -1.64
C PRO A 54 1.95 7.34 -2.69
N THR A 55 3.26 7.11 -2.73
CA THR A 55 3.81 5.96 -3.44
C THR A 55 3.42 4.69 -2.70
N VAL A 56 3.51 3.55 -3.38
CA VAL A 56 3.25 2.25 -2.73
C VAL A 56 4.19 2.01 -1.55
N ASP A 57 5.45 2.41 -1.66
CA ASP A 57 6.42 2.23 -0.58
C ASP A 57 6.13 3.15 0.62
N GLU A 58 5.71 4.38 0.38
CA GLU A 58 5.27 5.29 1.44
C GLU A 58 4.05 4.75 2.18
N ALA A 59 3.10 4.18 1.45
CA ALA A 59 1.90 3.58 2.04
C ALA A 59 2.24 2.35 2.88
N ILE A 60 3.12 1.48 2.37
CA ILE A 60 3.58 0.28 3.09
C ILE A 60 4.25 0.67 4.40
N ASP A 61 5.13 1.67 4.37
CA ASP A 61 5.81 2.17 5.56
C ASP A 61 4.84 2.75 6.58
N TRP A 62 3.85 3.53 6.12
CA TRP A 62 2.85 4.11 7.01
C TRP A 62 1.99 3.05 7.69
N LEU A 63 1.57 2.01 6.96
CA LEU A 63 0.79 0.91 7.52
C LEU A 63 1.58 0.17 8.61
N ARG A 64 2.88 0.00 8.40
CA ARG A 64 3.76 -0.60 9.40
C ARG A 64 3.84 0.26 10.66
N ARG A 65 4.06 1.57 10.51
CA ARG A 65 4.21 2.50 11.65
C ARG A 65 2.92 2.69 12.43
N LYS A 66 1.81 2.80 11.73
CA LYS A 66 0.51 3.16 12.34
C LYS A 66 -0.24 1.96 12.88
N TYR A 67 -0.24 0.85 12.16
CA TYR A 67 -1.08 -0.31 12.46
C TYR A 67 -0.29 -1.60 12.74
N ASN A 68 1.02 -1.54 12.68
CA ASN A 68 1.88 -2.73 12.82
C ASN A 68 1.56 -3.81 11.77
N VAL A 69 1.08 -3.41 10.61
CA VAL A 69 0.83 -4.30 9.48
C VAL A 69 2.04 -4.26 8.57
N VAL A 70 2.65 -5.42 8.38
CA VAL A 70 3.87 -5.56 7.59
C VAL A 70 3.55 -6.20 6.25
N ILE A 71 3.98 -5.54 5.18
CA ILE A 71 3.87 -6.03 3.81
C ILE A 71 5.30 -6.31 3.35
N TYR A 72 5.58 -7.56 2.99
CA TYR A 72 6.93 -7.94 2.60
C TYR A 72 6.91 -8.94 1.45
N GLU A 73 8.00 -8.98 0.72
CA GLU A 73 8.19 -9.94 -0.35
C GLU A 73 8.26 -11.33 0.26
N TYR A 74 7.33 -12.20 -0.18
CA TYR A 74 7.16 -13.52 0.42
C TYR A 74 8.35 -14.43 0.14
N MET A 75 8.88 -14.36 -1.06
CA MET A 75 10.00 -15.18 -1.49
C MET A 75 10.86 -14.37 -2.45
N GLU A 76 12.04 -14.87 -2.72
CA GLU A 76 12.82 -14.33 -3.81
C GLU A 76 12.03 -14.43 -5.12
N PRO A 77 12.23 -13.48 -6.05
CA PRO A 77 11.60 -13.58 -7.36
C PRO A 77 11.89 -14.94 -7.99
N PHE A 78 10.90 -15.61 -8.52
CA PHE A 78 11.09 -16.88 -9.18
C PHE A 78 10.53 -16.85 -10.61
N VAL A 79 11.01 -17.78 -11.41
CA VAL A 79 10.60 -17.93 -12.80
C VAL A 79 9.51 -19.00 -12.89
N ASP A 80 8.37 -18.66 -13.47
CA ASP A 80 7.32 -19.63 -13.73
C ASP A 80 7.67 -20.39 -15.01
N PRO A 81 7.94 -21.71 -14.92
CA PRO A 81 8.32 -22.48 -16.10
C PRO A 81 7.20 -22.65 -17.13
N ARG A 82 5.97 -22.32 -16.76
CA ARG A 82 4.82 -22.39 -17.66
C ARG A 82 4.70 -21.19 -18.59
N ILE A 83 5.52 -20.17 -18.36
CA ILE A 83 5.52 -18.95 -19.19
C ILE A 83 6.58 -19.12 -20.30
N ASP A 84 6.26 -18.73 -21.51
CA ASP A 84 7.15 -18.84 -22.68
C ASP A 84 8.48 -18.08 -22.51
N ASN A 85 8.50 -17.07 -21.65
CA ASN A 85 9.73 -16.34 -21.32
C ASN A 85 10.28 -16.84 -19.97
N PRO A 86 11.27 -17.73 -19.96
CA PRO A 86 11.81 -18.30 -18.73
C PRO A 86 12.55 -17.29 -17.85
N ASN A 87 12.86 -16.10 -18.39
CA ASN A 87 13.53 -15.05 -17.62
C ASN A 87 12.57 -14.07 -16.97
N ARG A 88 11.27 -14.29 -17.09
CA ARG A 88 10.27 -13.40 -16.49
C ARG A 88 10.24 -13.60 -14.98
N ILE A 89 10.51 -12.53 -14.25
CA ILE A 89 10.50 -12.55 -12.79
C ILE A 89 9.10 -12.22 -12.30
N LEU A 90 8.60 -13.02 -11.36
CA LEU A 90 7.30 -12.82 -10.73
C LEU A 90 7.47 -12.41 -9.27
N TYR A 91 6.58 -11.56 -8.79
CA TYR A 91 6.60 -11.04 -7.43
C TYR A 91 5.35 -11.43 -6.67
N LYS A 92 5.51 -11.69 -5.38
CA LYS A 92 4.42 -11.99 -4.47
C LYS A 92 4.72 -11.37 -3.12
N TYR A 93 3.74 -10.72 -2.51
CA TYR A 93 3.88 -10.07 -1.23
C TYR A 93 2.91 -10.64 -0.21
N SER A 94 3.38 -10.84 1.00
CA SER A 94 2.57 -11.28 2.13
C SER A 94 2.25 -10.12 3.04
N VAL A 95 1.11 -10.22 3.70
CA VAL A 95 0.61 -9.21 4.65
C VAL A 95 0.42 -9.89 6.00
N LYS A 96 1.04 -9.35 7.05
CA LYS A 96 0.91 -9.84 8.42
C LYS A 96 0.73 -8.67 9.38
N TRP A 97 -0.09 -8.90 10.40
CA TRP A 97 -0.15 -8.00 11.55
C TRP A 97 0.78 -8.53 12.63
N CYS A 98 1.57 -7.63 13.21
CA CYS A 98 2.53 -7.98 14.25
C CYS A 98 2.12 -7.37 15.58
N ASN A 99 1.85 -8.21 16.56
CA ASN A 99 1.63 -7.75 17.94
C ASN A 99 2.99 -7.63 18.63
N LEU A 100 3.46 -6.41 18.82
CA LEU A 100 4.77 -6.15 19.42
C LEU A 100 4.90 -6.64 20.85
N ARG A 101 3.77 -6.84 21.55
CA ARG A 101 3.78 -7.33 22.93
C ARG A 101 4.16 -8.80 23.03
N ASP A 102 3.78 -9.59 22.02
CA ASP A 102 3.97 -11.04 22.03
C ASP A 102 5.17 -11.47 21.18
N GLY A 103 5.95 -10.51 20.65
CA GLY A 103 7.14 -10.78 19.86
C GLY A 103 6.85 -11.62 18.64
N TRP A 104 7.68 -12.64 18.40
CA TRP A 104 7.53 -13.51 17.24
C TRP A 104 6.23 -14.32 17.21
N ASN A 105 5.66 -14.59 18.39
CA ASN A 105 4.44 -15.38 18.51
C ASN A 105 3.17 -14.57 18.23
N GLY A 106 3.29 -13.25 18.17
CA GLY A 106 2.16 -12.35 17.98
C GLY A 106 1.83 -12.03 16.53
N ARG A 107 2.35 -12.80 15.57
CA ARG A 107 2.07 -12.54 14.17
C ARG A 107 0.78 -13.18 13.70
N VAL A 108 -0.05 -12.40 13.02
CA VAL A 108 -1.29 -12.88 12.43
C VAL A 108 -1.18 -12.75 10.91
N TYR A 109 -1.30 -13.86 10.21
CA TYR A 109 -1.33 -13.87 8.75
C TYR A 109 -2.65 -13.24 8.28
N ILE A 110 -2.56 -12.24 7.40
CA ILE A 110 -3.72 -11.54 6.89
C ILE A 110 -4.07 -12.02 5.48
N GLY A 111 -3.06 -12.16 4.62
CA GLY A 111 -3.26 -12.57 3.25
C GLY A 111 -2.01 -12.37 2.40
N GLU A 112 -2.15 -12.57 1.10
CA GLU A 112 -1.07 -12.37 0.16
C GLU A 112 -1.58 -11.93 -1.20
N SER A 113 -0.72 -11.23 -1.95
CA SER A 113 -1.03 -10.80 -3.31
C SER A 113 -0.99 -11.96 -4.29
N ASN A 114 -1.50 -11.72 -5.50
CA ASN A 114 -1.28 -12.64 -6.61
C ASN A 114 0.19 -12.62 -7.03
N LEU A 115 0.59 -13.66 -7.76
CA LEU A 115 1.93 -13.79 -8.31
C LEU A 115 1.95 -13.13 -9.69
N LEU A 116 2.54 -11.94 -9.79
CA LEU A 116 2.55 -11.14 -11.01
C LEU A 116 3.93 -10.56 -11.30
N SER A 117 4.17 -10.19 -12.55
CA SER A 117 5.45 -9.60 -12.96
C SER A 117 5.59 -8.11 -12.67
N ASN A 118 4.47 -7.40 -12.51
CA ASN A 118 4.50 -5.97 -12.19
C ASN A 118 4.53 -5.77 -10.68
N VAL A 119 5.69 -5.40 -10.16
CA VAL A 119 5.90 -5.24 -8.71
C VAL A 119 4.96 -4.21 -8.09
N TYR A 120 4.64 -3.13 -8.78
CA TYR A 120 3.75 -2.10 -8.23
C TYR A 120 2.30 -2.58 -8.14
N THR A 121 1.87 -3.39 -9.11
CA THR A 121 0.54 -4.00 -9.06
C THR A 121 0.40 -4.94 -7.87
N VAL A 122 1.38 -5.80 -7.63
CA VAL A 122 1.33 -6.72 -6.47
C VAL A 122 1.42 -5.97 -5.15
N LYS A 123 2.19 -4.90 -5.06
CA LYS A 123 2.23 -4.05 -3.87
C LYS A 123 0.89 -3.37 -3.60
N ARG A 124 0.22 -2.87 -4.64
CA ARG A 124 -1.14 -2.29 -4.50
C ARG A 124 -2.14 -3.32 -4.00
N GLN A 125 -2.09 -4.54 -4.50
CA GLN A 125 -2.95 -5.63 -4.03
C GLN A 125 -2.70 -5.92 -2.54
N ALA A 126 -1.44 -5.99 -2.13
CA ALA A 126 -1.08 -6.23 -0.74
C ALA A 126 -1.57 -5.08 0.17
N ILE A 127 -1.42 -3.84 -0.27
CA ILE A 127 -1.93 -2.67 0.46
C ILE A 127 -3.45 -2.75 0.61
N ALA A 128 -4.17 -3.10 -0.45
CA ALA A 128 -5.63 -3.24 -0.41
C ALA A 128 -6.06 -4.32 0.58
N ILE A 129 -5.37 -5.45 0.62
CA ILE A 129 -5.60 -6.53 1.57
C ILE A 129 -5.40 -6.02 3.01
N ALA A 130 -4.31 -5.30 3.25
CA ALA A 130 -4.01 -4.73 4.56
C ALA A 130 -5.10 -3.76 5.02
N ILE A 131 -5.51 -2.85 4.16
CA ILE A 131 -6.54 -1.85 4.47
C ILE A 131 -7.87 -2.53 4.80
N LYS A 132 -8.28 -3.50 4.01
CA LYS A 132 -9.52 -4.23 4.24
C LYS A 132 -9.52 -4.91 5.61
N TRP A 133 -8.41 -5.52 5.98
CA TRP A 133 -8.27 -6.17 7.29
C TRP A 133 -8.31 -5.13 8.42
N ILE A 134 -7.63 -4.00 8.27
CA ILE A 134 -7.60 -2.92 9.28
C ILE A 134 -9.02 -2.39 9.51
N LYS A 135 -9.76 -2.10 8.46
CA LYS A 135 -11.14 -1.58 8.57
C LYS A 135 -12.05 -2.56 9.30
N LYS A 136 -11.83 -3.85 9.14
CA LYS A 136 -12.62 -4.90 9.79
C LYS A 136 -12.23 -5.09 11.26
N ASN A 137 -10.94 -4.99 11.61
CA ASN A 137 -10.41 -5.44 12.89
C ASN A 137 -9.92 -4.32 13.81
N LYS A 138 -9.64 -3.11 13.28
CA LYS A 138 -9.04 -1.99 14.04
C LYS A 138 -9.90 -0.74 13.97
N LYS A 139 -11.13 -0.86 14.33
CA LYS A 139 -12.05 0.28 14.38
C LYS A 139 -11.67 1.27 15.49
#